data_27fc8cd84f63234625f1d56d19e9595f
#
_entry.id   27fc8cd84f63234625f1d56d19e9595f
#
_cell.length_a   1.000
_cell.length_b   1.000
_cell.length_c   1.000
_cell.angle_alpha   90.00
_cell.angle_beta   90.00
_cell.angle_gamma   90.00
#
_symmetry.space_group_name_H-M   'P 1'
#
loop_
_entity.id
_entity.type
_entity.pdbx_description
1 polymer ?
#
loop_
_entity_poly.entity_id
_entity_poly.type
_entity_poly.pdbx_seq_one_letter_code
_entity_poly.pdbx_strand_id
1 'polypeptide(L)'
;VSKLFSVKDLEETRPGSKESKALTADWLQGEITICLTDEVRNEINLNPDQLKRQRGRDFALRFPTLVSPHEEVDNNLNALKLLLPKRPRRGDEADIRHLAHAIAGRAQFFVTRDSALLRRADEVRDRFGLSIVRPSELIVRIDELVREAEYQPTRVAGSLIRIGRVPSQQESDIVETFAQSENRSDFQQRLRAFLVEPQQVEASIVRDPDQHLLALLVYDRRTNHRLEIPIFRVADSYLGKSLTSHLILQTVLVAADERRATIKLSDPHLSESVERALQTGPFVRIGNSWIKFNLRTLETTTSLVIRLKSFEADTVEEREYLRAMIQTTTQSLLAKEARALLEVERALWPMKIVDLDIPIFIVPIKPEWAMHLFEKKMAEQTLFGAKPEIALNRENVYYRAAKPRVLSAPARILWYVSSSKKYQGAMHIRACSLIDEVTIGTPKDLSRQFRRLGIYEWKDILGIAKGHIDNQLMAVRFSDTELLNTPVPWKDLQHILAQVEGHRSQIQSPLHISNESFARIYSRGVQL
;
A
#
# COMPACT_ATOMS: atom_id res chain seq x y z
N VAL A 1 -11.64 14.35 29.49
CA VAL A 1 -12.94 14.02 28.87
C VAL A 1 -13.66 15.30 28.46
N SER A 2 -13.72 16.35 29.29
CA SER A 2 -14.40 17.61 28.92
C SER A 2 -13.81 18.30 27.68
N LYS A 3 -12.50 18.17 27.44
CA LYS A 3 -11.83 18.70 26.23
C LYS A 3 -12.07 17.86 24.97
N LEU A 4 -12.42 16.59 25.10
CA LEU A 4 -12.76 15.69 23.99
C LEU A 4 -14.15 15.98 23.41
N PHE A 5 -15.11 16.30 24.28
CA PHE A 5 -16.52 16.43 23.94
C PHE A 5 -17.07 17.84 24.20
N SER A 6 -16.23 18.89 24.13
CA SER A 6 -16.79 20.23 24.09
C SER A 6 -17.69 20.36 22.87
N VAL A 7 -18.81 21.07 22.99
CA VAL A 7 -19.74 21.34 21.86
C VAL A 7 -18.99 21.94 20.66
N LYS A 8 -17.86 22.59 20.91
CA LYS A 8 -16.97 23.15 19.88
C LYS A 8 -16.13 22.09 19.14
N ASP A 9 -15.86 20.92 19.74
CA ASP A 9 -15.13 19.82 19.09
C ASP A 9 -16.03 19.00 18.16
N LEU A 10 -17.34 19.18 18.23
CA LEU A 10 -18.32 18.59 17.31
C LEU A 10 -18.54 19.46 16.06
N GLU A 11 -18.07 20.70 16.03
CA GLU A 11 -18.08 21.54 14.84
C GLU A 11 -16.96 21.06 13.88
N GLU A 12 -17.29 20.84 12.61
CA GLU A 12 -16.42 20.19 11.60
C GLU A 12 -15.11 20.94 11.28
N THR A 13 -14.96 22.16 11.76
CA THR A 13 -13.92 23.11 11.34
C THR A 13 -12.71 23.19 12.27
N ARG A 14 -12.69 22.49 13.42
CA ARG A 14 -11.57 22.60 14.37
C ARG A 14 -10.52 21.52 14.21
N PRO A 15 -9.23 21.86 14.31
CA PRO A 15 -8.17 20.87 14.39
C PRO A 15 -8.44 19.84 15.51
N GLY A 16 -8.38 18.54 15.18
CA GLY A 16 -8.61 17.43 16.11
C GLY A 16 -10.07 17.07 16.39
N SER A 17 -11.07 17.75 15.82
CA SER A 17 -12.48 17.36 15.96
C SER A 17 -12.75 15.97 15.38
N LYS A 18 -12.08 15.58 14.30
CA LYS A 18 -12.19 14.25 13.69
C LYS A 18 -11.76 13.15 14.66
N GLU A 19 -10.65 13.32 15.38
CA GLU A 19 -10.17 12.36 16.37
C GLU A 19 -11.20 12.08 17.46
N SER A 20 -11.82 13.15 17.99
CA SER A 20 -12.83 13.02 19.05
C SER A 20 -14.13 12.38 18.55
N LYS A 21 -14.58 12.74 17.35
CA LYS A 21 -15.77 12.16 16.71
C LYS A 21 -15.59 10.68 16.40
N ALA A 22 -14.40 10.28 16.00
CA ALA A 22 -14.10 8.89 15.66
C ALA A 22 -14.29 7.92 16.83
N LEU A 23 -14.21 8.38 18.09
CA LEU A 23 -14.52 7.56 19.27
C LEU A 23 -16.00 7.12 19.35
N THR A 24 -16.90 7.78 18.62
CA THR A 24 -18.33 7.42 18.56
C THR A 24 -18.69 6.64 17.29
N ALA A 25 -17.70 6.15 16.55
CA ALA A 25 -17.93 5.36 15.35
C ALA A 25 -18.60 4.02 15.66
N ASP A 26 -19.50 3.58 14.77
CA ASP A 26 -20.33 2.37 14.97
C ASP A 26 -19.50 1.11 15.21
N TRP A 27 -18.34 0.98 14.57
CA TRP A 27 -17.48 -0.19 14.72
C TRP A 27 -16.81 -0.33 16.09
N LEU A 28 -16.80 0.76 16.90
CA LEU A 28 -16.33 0.74 18.30
C LEU A 28 -17.42 0.34 19.29
N GLN A 29 -18.69 0.26 18.83
CA GLN A 29 -19.80 -0.15 19.68
C GLN A 29 -19.63 -1.62 20.09
N GLY A 30 -19.58 -1.86 21.39
CA GLY A 30 -19.31 -3.19 21.95
C GLY A 30 -17.85 -3.44 22.28
N GLU A 31 -16.91 -2.75 21.63
CA GLU A 31 -15.47 -2.87 21.92
C GLU A 31 -15.04 -1.99 23.11
N ILE A 32 -15.64 -0.82 23.23
CA ILE A 32 -15.36 0.13 24.34
C ILE A 32 -16.64 0.66 24.97
N THR A 33 -16.54 0.97 26.26
CA THR A 33 -17.56 1.74 26.98
C THR A 33 -16.98 3.10 27.33
N ILE A 34 -17.54 4.16 26.75
CA ILE A 34 -17.16 5.54 27.05
C ILE A 34 -17.97 6.03 28.24
N CYS A 35 -17.29 6.42 29.32
CA CYS A 35 -17.90 6.97 30.52
C CYS A 35 -17.46 8.42 30.73
N LEU A 36 -18.32 9.22 31.38
CA LEU A 36 -17.98 10.57 31.81
C LEU A 36 -17.76 10.60 33.33
N THR A 37 -16.81 11.40 33.79
CA THR A 37 -16.64 11.69 35.21
C THR A 37 -17.66 12.73 35.67
N ASP A 38 -18.00 12.77 36.96
CA ASP A 38 -18.90 13.78 37.50
C ASP A 38 -18.40 15.22 37.30
N GLU A 39 -17.08 15.42 37.23
CA GLU A 39 -16.51 16.74 36.98
C GLU A 39 -16.94 17.32 35.64
N VAL A 40 -17.24 16.50 34.62
CA VAL A 40 -17.80 16.99 33.32
C VAL A 40 -19.10 17.75 33.53
N ARG A 41 -19.99 17.28 34.45
CA ARG A 41 -21.24 17.96 34.76
C ARG A 41 -20.99 19.29 35.44
N ASN A 42 -20.01 19.36 36.35
CA ASN A 42 -19.59 20.59 37.01
C ASN A 42 -19.10 21.61 35.96
N GLU A 43 -18.25 21.21 35.06
CA GLU A 43 -17.72 22.10 33.98
C GLU A 43 -18.84 22.59 33.06
N ILE A 44 -19.79 21.73 32.66
CA ILE A 44 -20.93 22.11 31.85
C ILE A 44 -21.76 23.18 32.57
N ASN A 45 -22.02 22.98 33.86
CA ASN A 45 -22.83 23.92 34.65
C ASN A 45 -22.17 25.28 34.87
N LEU A 46 -20.84 25.33 34.90
CA LEU A 46 -20.06 26.57 35.03
C LEU A 46 -19.96 27.39 33.71
N ASN A 47 -20.44 26.87 32.58
CA ASN A 47 -20.39 27.59 31.31
C ASN A 47 -21.38 28.79 31.36
N PRO A 48 -20.95 30.04 31.08
CA PRO A 48 -21.84 31.20 31.16
C PRO A 48 -22.94 31.21 30.08
N ASP A 49 -22.76 30.53 28.96
CA ASP A 49 -23.70 30.46 27.85
C ASP A 49 -24.77 29.39 28.09
N GLN A 50 -26.03 29.81 28.20
CA GLN A 50 -27.17 28.92 28.48
C GLN A 50 -27.39 27.86 27.39
N LEU A 51 -27.27 28.24 26.11
CA LEU A 51 -27.43 27.30 24.98
C LEU A 51 -26.33 26.24 24.98
N LYS A 52 -25.10 26.62 25.28
CA LYS A 52 -23.98 25.68 25.38
C LYS A 52 -24.13 24.75 26.59
N ARG A 53 -24.62 25.26 27.73
CA ARG A 53 -24.95 24.38 28.87
C ARG A 53 -26.01 23.34 28.50
N GLN A 54 -27.08 23.75 27.82
CA GLN A 54 -28.14 22.82 27.43
C GLN A 54 -27.60 21.75 26.48
N ARG A 55 -26.93 22.16 25.40
CA ARG A 55 -26.33 21.22 24.45
C ARG A 55 -25.30 20.29 25.10
N GLY A 56 -24.49 20.81 26.02
CA GLY A 56 -23.55 20.00 26.80
C GLY A 56 -24.22 18.94 27.65
N ARG A 57 -25.33 19.29 28.33
CA ARG A 57 -26.15 18.35 29.12
C ARG A 57 -26.76 17.27 28.23
N ASP A 58 -27.39 17.65 27.13
CA ASP A 58 -28.02 16.72 26.18
C ASP A 58 -27.00 15.75 25.59
N PHE A 59 -25.80 16.24 25.34
CA PHE A 59 -24.70 15.40 24.88
C PHE A 59 -24.18 14.45 25.97
N ALA A 60 -24.01 14.94 27.22
CA ALA A 60 -23.52 14.15 28.33
C ALA A 60 -24.48 13.01 28.71
N LEU A 61 -25.78 13.18 28.49
CA LEU A 61 -26.81 12.14 28.73
C LEU A 61 -26.63 10.89 27.83
N ARG A 62 -25.87 10.98 26.77
CA ARG A 62 -25.60 9.84 25.87
C ARG A 62 -24.59 8.85 26.45
N PHE A 63 -23.86 9.24 27.49
CA PHE A 63 -22.79 8.44 28.07
C PHE A 63 -23.08 8.13 29.54
N PRO A 64 -22.79 6.92 30.02
CA PRO A 64 -22.89 6.60 31.44
C PRO A 64 -21.90 7.44 32.26
N THR A 65 -22.26 7.75 33.49
CA THR A 65 -21.33 8.35 34.44
C THR A 65 -20.47 7.27 35.07
N LEU A 66 -19.18 7.50 35.15
CA LEU A 66 -18.24 6.60 35.81
C LEU A 66 -18.49 6.62 37.33
N VAL A 67 -18.88 5.50 37.91
CA VAL A 67 -19.06 5.36 39.35
C VAL A 67 -17.67 5.40 40.01
N SER A 68 -17.46 6.37 40.89
CA SER A 68 -16.21 6.58 41.61
C SER A 68 -16.47 6.86 43.09
N PRO A 69 -15.99 6.01 44.03
CA PRO A 69 -16.18 6.21 45.48
C PRO A 69 -15.49 7.52 45.93
N HIS A 70 -16.23 8.35 46.66
CA HIS A 70 -15.74 9.68 47.07
C HIS A 70 -14.43 9.63 47.87
N GLU A 71 -14.32 8.69 48.81
CA GLU A 71 -13.13 8.50 49.62
C GLU A 71 -11.89 8.17 48.76
N GLU A 72 -12.03 7.31 47.74
CA GLU A 72 -10.97 6.98 46.81
C GLU A 72 -10.63 8.18 45.91
N VAL A 73 -11.61 8.98 45.50
CA VAL A 73 -11.39 10.21 44.75
C VAL A 73 -10.53 11.20 45.52
N ASP A 74 -10.87 11.44 46.82
CA ASP A 74 -10.14 12.38 47.65
C ASP A 74 -8.68 11.91 47.92
N ASN A 75 -8.47 10.62 48.15
CA ASN A 75 -7.15 10.03 48.30
C ASN A 75 -6.33 10.18 47.03
N ASN A 76 -6.88 9.86 45.88
CA ASN A 76 -6.23 10.00 44.58
C ASN A 76 -5.97 11.48 44.24
N LEU A 77 -6.88 12.39 44.57
CA LEU A 77 -6.72 13.82 44.37
C LEU A 77 -5.50 14.35 45.11
N ASN A 78 -5.36 13.95 46.40
CA ASN A 78 -4.20 14.36 47.20
C ASN A 78 -2.87 13.82 46.64
N ALA A 79 -2.87 12.57 46.16
CA ALA A 79 -1.69 11.98 45.54
C ALA A 79 -1.33 12.63 44.18
N LEU A 80 -2.36 12.97 43.36
CA LEU A 80 -2.18 13.62 42.07
C LEU A 80 -1.78 15.10 42.17
N LYS A 81 -2.15 15.81 43.26
CA LYS A 81 -1.71 17.20 43.51
C LYS A 81 -0.17 17.32 43.56
N LEU A 82 0.52 16.27 43.96
CA LEU A 82 1.99 16.23 43.96
C LEU A 82 2.58 16.29 42.52
N LEU A 83 1.78 15.98 41.52
CA LEU A 83 2.14 16.04 40.10
C LEU A 83 1.90 17.43 39.49
N LEU A 84 1.20 18.32 40.19
CA LEU A 84 0.95 19.68 39.72
C LEU A 84 2.24 20.50 39.66
N PRO A 85 2.40 21.40 38.69
CA PRO A 85 3.48 22.37 38.72
C PRO A 85 3.32 23.30 39.91
N LYS A 86 4.43 23.85 40.41
CA LYS A 86 4.45 24.79 41.55
C LYS A 86 3.52 26.01 41.38
N ARG A 87 3.15 26.35 40.13
CA ARG A 87 2.16 27.39 39.77
C ARG A 87 1.16 26.78 38.78
N PRO A 88 0.09 26.17 39.25
CA PRO A 88 -0.92 25.58 38.39
C PRO A 88 -1.67 26.65 37.58
N ARG A 89 -2.03 26.33 36.37
CA ARG A 89 -2.88 27.18 35.51
C ARG A 89 -4.35 26.96 35.85
N ARG A 90 -5.20 27.94 35.51
CA ARG A 90 -6.65 27.79 35.63
C ARG A 90 -7.10 26.61 34.75
N GLY A 91 -7.57 25.54 35.33
CA GLY A 91 -7.95 24.29 34.67
C GLY A 91 -7.13 23.07 35.09
N ASP A 92 -5.86 23.24 35.53
CA ASP A 92 -5.03 22.12 35.98
C ASP A 92 -5.69 21.36 37.16
N GLU A 93 -6.43 22.05 38.03
CA GLU A 93 -7.18 21.44 39.13
C GLU A 93 -8.37 20.60 38.65
N ALA A 94 -9.10 21.06 37.61
CA ALA A 94 -10.18 20.30 37.03
C ALA A 94 -9.65 19.04 36.34
N ASP A 95 -8.54 19.17 35.61
CA ASP A 95 -7.87 18.04 34.96
C ASP A 95 -7.44 16.97 36.00
N ILE A 96 -6.90 17.39 37.15
CA ILE A 96 -6.55 16.46 38.23
C ILE A 96 -7.77 15.80 38.87
N ARG A 97 -8.91 16.52 39.03
CA ARG A 97 -10.17 15.92 39.48
C ARG A 97 -10.70 14.87 38.52
N HIS A 98 -10.63 15.13 37.22
CA HIS A 98 -10.98 14.13 36.20
C HIS A 98 -10.12 12.86 36.33
N LEU A 99 -8.81 13.00 36.51
CA LEU A 99 -7.90 11.87 36.71
C LEU A 99 -8.23 11.11 38.00
N ALA A 100 -8.50 11.81 39.10
CA ALA A 100 -8.85 11.19 40.38
C ALA A 100 -10.13 10.33 40.27
N HIS A 101 -11.16 10.85 39.59
CA HIS A 101 -12.38 10.09 39.30
C HIS A 101 -12.11 8.88 38.39
N ALA A 102 -11.27 9.03 37.36
CA ALA A 102 -10.92 7.95 36.45
C ALA A 102 -10.17 6.81 37.17
N ILE A 103 -9.26 7.14 38.08
CA ILE A 103 -8.53 6.17 38.88
C ILE A 103 -9.46 5.47 39.87
N ALA A 104 -10.26 6.22 40.64
CA ALA A 104 -11.20 5.68 41.62
C ALA A 104 -12.27 4.79 40.96
N GLY A 105 -12.73 5.16 39.75
CA GLY A 105 -13.68 4.38 38.96
C GLY A 105 -13.03 3.24 38.16
N ARG A 106 -11.72 2.99 38.35
CA ARG A 106 -10.96 1.90 37.69
C ARG A 106 -11.08 1.92 36.17
N ALA A 107 -11.05 3.13 35.55
CA ALA A 107 -11.00 3.26 34.11
C ALA A 107 -9.69 2.67 33.58
N GLN A 108 -9.73 1.95 32.46
CA GLN A 108 -8.53 1.43 31.80
C GLN A 108 -7.75 2.54 31.09
N PHE A 109 -8.51 3.46 30.46
CA PHE A 109 -7.94 4.56 29.69
C PHE A 109 -8.57 5.89 30.11
N PHE A 110 -7.74 6.91 30.17
CA PHE A 110 -8.17 8.30 30.22
C PHE A 110 -7.83 8.97 28.90
N VAL A 111 -8.86 9.34 28.15
CA VAL A 111 -8.68 9.86 26.80
C VAL A 111 -8.67 11.37 26.79
N THR A 112 -7.59 11.99 26.31
CA THR A 112 -7.44 13.44 26.28
C THR A 112 -6.59 13.90 25.09
N ARG A 113 -6.81 15.17 24.70
CA ARG A 113 -5.94 15.89 23.75
C ARG A 113 -5.02 16.90 24.45
N ASP A 114 -5.12 17.00 25.77
CA ASP A 114 -4.27 17.91 26.52
C ASP A 114 -2.83 17.43 26.56
N SER A 115 -1.94 18.21 25.97
CA SER A 115 -0.51 17.88 25.89
C SER A 115 0.20 17.89 27.26
N ALA A 116 -0.33 18.62 28.24
CA ALA A 116 0.24 18.64 29.58
C ALA A 116 -0.02 17.33 30.33
N LEU A 117 -1.25 16.80 30.20
CA LEU A 117 -1.62 15.48 30.73
C LEU A 117 -0.91 14.34 30.01
N LEU A 118 -0.83 14.41 28.69
CA LEU A 118 -0.16 13.39 27.87
C LEU A 118 1.33 13.27 28.20
N ARG A 119 2.03 14.37 28.50
CA ARG A 119 3.44 14.33 28.95
C ARG A 119 3.65 13.61 30.29
N ARG A 120 2.60 13.40 31.06
CA ARG A 120 2.63 12.69 32.35
C ARG A 120 2.04 11.29 32.29
N ALA A 121 1.74 10.82 31.07
CA ALA A 121 1.08 9.53 30.87
C ALA A 121 1.83 8.37 31.54
N ASP A 122 3.15 8.33 31.38
CA ASP A 122 3.98 7.27 31.96
C ASP A 122 3.99 7.35 33.50
N GLU A 123 4.15 8.54 34.07
CA GLU A 123 4.14 8.74 35.52
C GLU A 123 2.80 8.33 36.16
N VAL A 124 1.68 8.66 35.52
CA VAL A 124 0.34 8.28 35.98
C VAL A 124 0.11 6.78 35.83
N ARG A 125 0.54 6.19 34.72
CA ARG A 125 0.42 4.75 34.50
C ARG A 125 1.21 3.95 35.53
N ASP A 126 2.46 4.33 35.78
CA ASP A 126 3.37 3.60 36.69
C ASP A 126 2.91 3.71 38.16
N ARG A 127 2.30 4.83 38.53
CA ARG A 127 1.86 5.08 39.92
C ARG A 127 0.43 4.66 40.21
N PHE A 128 -0.48 4.77 39.22
CA PHE A 128 -1.93 4.57 39.42
C PHE A 128 -2.53 3.51 38.50
N GLY A 129 -1.77 2.95 37.55
CA GLY A 129 -2.25 1.96 36.60
C GLY A 129 -3.20 2.52 35.51
N LEU A 130 -3.41 3.84 35.43
CA LEU A 130 -4.28 4.48 34.44
C LEU A 130 -3.48 4.91 33.22
N SER A 131 -3.86 4.42 32.03
CA SER A 131 -3.25 4.83 30.77
C SER A 131 -3.90 6.11 30.24
N ILE A 132 -3.11 7.19 30.12
CA ILE A 132 -3.54 8.44 29.47
C ILE A 132 -3.16 8.38 28.00
N VAL A 133 -4.14 8.45 27.11
CA VAL A 133 -3.94 8.29 25.67
C VAL A 133 -4.70 9.35 24.85
N ARG A 134 -4.24 9.56 23.61
CA ARG A 134 -5.01 10.34 22.63
C ARG A 134 -6.17 9.53 22.05
N PRO A 135 -7.20 10.20 21.49
CA PRO A 135 -8.26 9.50 20.77
C PRO A 135 -7.74 8.63 19.63
N SER A 136 -6.83 9.16 18.81
CA SER A 136 -6.19 8.43 17.71
C SER A 136 -5.42 7.21 18.20
N GLU A 137 -4.67 7.32 19.28
CA GLU A 137 -3.92 6.22 19.88
C GLU A 137 -4.85 5.12 20.39
N LEU A 138 -5.93 5.48 21.09
CA LEU A 138 -6.90 4.49 21.57
C LEU A 138 -7.55 3.75 20.41
N ILE A 139 -7.96 4.46 19.35
CA ILE A 139 -8.58 3.87 18.17
C ILE A 139 -7.65 2.86 17.51
N VAL A 140 -6.37 3.23 17.30
CA VAL A 140 -5.39 2.31 16.70
C VAL A 140 -5.14 1.10 17.60
N ARG A 141 -5.04 1.27 18.93
CA ARG A 141 -4.89 0.14 19.87
C ARG A 141 -6.06 -0.84 19.82
N ILE A 142 -7.28 -0.34 19.66
CA ILE A 142 -8.44 -1.20 19.52
C ILE A 142 -8.43 -1.90 18.16
N ASP A 143 -8.10 -1.18 17.09
CA ASP A 143 -7.97 -1.77 15.75
C ASP A 143 -6.88 -2.84 15.70
N GLU A 144 -5.74 -2.65 16.38
CA GLU A 144 -4.69 -3.66 16.56
C GLU A 144 -5.22 -4.95 17.21
N LEU A 145 -6.07 -4.82 18.22
CA LEU A 145 -6.65 -5.99 18.91
C LEU A 145 -7.69 -6.71 18.05
N VAL A 146 -8.54 -5.94 17.37
CA VAL A 146 -9.61 -6.50 16.53
C VAL A 146 -9.06 -7.13 15.25
N ARG A 147 -7.97 -6.58 14.71
CA ARG A 147 -7.37 -7.01 13.44
C ARG A 147 -5.92 -7.45 13.59
N GLU A 148 -5.61 -8.17 14.65
CA GLU A 148 -4.24 -8.61 14.97
C GLU A 148 -3.48 -9.18 13.77
N ALA A 149 -4.14 -10.00 12.94
CA ALA A 149 -3.54 -10.60 11.76
C ALA A 149 -3.08 -9.58 10.70
N GLU A 150 -3.78 -8.45 10.55
CA GLU A 150 -3.43 -7.40 9.59
C GLU A 150 -2.25 -6.53 10.05
N TYR A 151 -1.97 -6.51 11.36
CA TYR A 151 -0.82 -5.82 11.94
C TYR A 151 0.46 -6.66 11.96
N GLN A 152 0.38 -7.97 11.65
CA GLN A 152 1.57 -8.81 11.53
C GLN A 152 2.37 -8.40 10.28
N PRO A 153 3.65 -7.98 10.42
CA PRO A 153 4.43 -7.53 9.29
C PRO A 153 4.71 -8.65 8.30
N THR A 154 4.42 -8.40 7.02
CA THR A 154 4.70 -9.33 5.92
C THR A 154 5.96 -8.92 5.15
N ARG A 155 6.63 -9.88 4.51
CA ARG A 155 7.81 -9.60 3.69
C ARG A 155 7.43 -8.94 2.36
N VAL A 156 8.18 -7.91 1.98
CA VAL A 156 8.03 -7.21 0.71
C VAL A 156 8.77 -7.97 -0.38
N ALA A 157 8.06 -8.42 -1.40
CA ALA A 157 8.61 -9.17 -2.54
C ALA A 157 9.52 -10.36 -2.14
N GLY A 158 9.26 -11.00 -0.99
CA GLY A 158 10.08 -12.09 -0.46
C GLY A 158 11.47 -11.68 0.04
N SER A 159 11.79 -10.38 0.08
CA SER A 159 12.98 -9.83 0.72
C SER A 159 12.89 -9.88 2.25
N LEU A 160 13.95 -9.46 2.95
CA LEU A 160 13.90 -9.28 4.40
C LEU A 160 13.20 -7.98 4.84
N ILE A 161 12.89 -7.09 3.89
CA ILE A 161 12.09 -5.88 4.13
C ILE A 161 10.66 -6.30 4.48
N ARG A 162 10.07 -5.61 5.44
CA ARG A 162 8.72 -5.91 5.92
C ARG A 162 7.80 -4.71 5.78
N ILE A 163 6.55 -4.96 5.48
CA ILE A 163 5.45 -3.99 5.49
C ILE A 163 4.40 -4.43 6.50
N GLY A 164 3.85 -3.50 7.25
CA GLY A 164 2.76 -3.72 8.19
C GLY A 164 2.00 -2.44 8.47
N ARG A 165 0.85 -2.53 9.12
CA ARG A 165 0.09 -1.36 9.56
C ARG A 165 0.88 -0.55 10.58
N VAL A 166 0.60 0.76 10.64
CA VAL A 166 1.18 1.68 11.64
C VAL A 166 0.65 1.32 13.02
N PRO A 167 1.51 0.87 13.96
CA PRO A 167 1.09 0.56 15.32
C PRO A 167 0.95 1.83 16.18
N SER A 168 0.16 1.74 17.25
CA SER A 168 -0.23 2.86 18.10
C SER A 168 0.93 3.62 18.76
N GLN A 169 2.03 2.95 19.01
CA GLN A 169 3.17 3.51 19.78
C GLN A 169 4.27 4.16 18.93
N GLN A 170 4.14 4.16 17.59
CA GLN A 170 5.24 4.56 16.70
C GLN A 170 5.06 5.91 16.02
N GLU A 171 4.06 6.68 16.43
CA GLU A 171 3.77 7.99 15.82
C GLU A 171 4.97 8.95 15.86
N SER A 172 5.69 9.00 16.98
CA SER A 172 6.85 9.90 17.13
C SER A 172 7.96 9.60 16.13
N ASP A 173 8.33 8.31 16.00
CA ASP A 173 9.39 7.87 15.08
C ASP A 173 9.01 8.14 13.62
N ILE A 174 7.72 7.92 13.29
CA ILE A 174 7.17 8.20 11.97
C ILE A 174 7.24 9.69 11.65
N VAL A 175 6.84 10.55 12.59
CA VAL A 175 6.89 12.01 12.41
C VAL A 175 8.34 12.49 12.28
N GLU A 176 9.25 11.97 13.09
CA GLU A 176 10.67 12.33 13.03
C GLU A 176 11.28 11.95 11.67
N THR A 177 10.97 10.75 11.16
CA THR A 177 11.52 10.23 9.91
C THR A 177 10.91 10.89 8.68
N PHE A 178 9.58 11.12 8.66
CA PHE A 178 8.85 11.44 7.43
C PHE A 178 8.27 12.86 7.36
N ALA A 179 8.36 13.70 8.39
CA ALA A 179 7.89 15.09 8.29
C ALA A 179 8.70 15.90 7.25
N GLN A 180 10.02 15.60 7.12
CA GLN A 180 10.92 16.20 6.11
C GLN A 180 10.74 17.72 5.94
N SER A 181 10.17 18.16 4.79
CA SER A 181 9.93 19.57 4.45
C SER A 181 8.62 20.12 5.01
N GLU A 182 7.80 19.31 5.64
CA GLU A 182 6.51 19.69 6.25
C GLU A 182 6.70 20.04 7.73
N ASN A 183 5.87 20.98 8.24
CA ASN A 183 5.85 21.24 9.68
C ASN A 183 5.48 19.96 10.45
N ARG A 184 6.29 19.58 11.45
CA ARG A 184 6.08 18.35 12.23
C ARG A 184 4.70 18.27 12.87
N SER A 185 4.19 19.39 13.40
CA SER A 185 2.86 19.44 14.02
C SER A 185 1.74 19.23 13.01
N ASP A 186 1.88 19.82 11.82
CA ASP A 186 0.87 19.73 10.75
C ASP A 186 0.86 18.30 10.17
N PHE A 187 2.03 17.72 9.93
CA PHE A 187 2.16 16.33 9.51
C PHE A 187 1.57 15.36 10.53
N GLN A 188 1.90 15.55 11.82
CA GLN A 188 1.37 14.75 12.91
C GLN A 188 -0.16 14.82 12.99
N GLN A 189 -0.72 16.02 12.88
CA GLN A 189 -2.17 16.21 12.87
C GLN A 189 -2.83 15.54 11.67
N ARG A 190 -2.22 15.69 10.48
CA ARG A 190 -2.69 15.06 9.24
C ARG A 190 -2.64 13.54 9.34
N LEU A 191 -1.55 12.96 9.83
CA LEU A 191 -1.43 11.51 10.04
C LEU A 191 -2.51 10.98 11.00
N ARG A 192 -2.71 11.64 12.15
CA ARG A 192 -3.75 11.27 13.11
C ARG A 192 -5.15 11.30 12.51
N ALA A 193 -5.44 12.29 11.65
CA ALA A 193 -6.73 12.38 10.98
C ALA A 193 -7.03 11.18 10.07
N PHE A 194 -6.00 10.48 9.59
CA PHE A 194 -6.14 9.23 8.85
C PHE A 194 -6.22 8.00 9.78
N LEU A 195 -5.42 7.96 10.83
CA LEU A 195 -5.38 6.83 11.77
C LEU A 195 -6.69 6.60 12.54
N VAL A 196 -7.57 7.60 12.62
CA VAL A 196 -8.85 7.48 13.34
C VAL A 196 -9.97 6.82 12.53
N GLU A 197 -9.75 6.53 11.26
CA GLU A 197 -10.72 5.88 10.36
C GLU A 197 -10.17 4.54 9.82
N PRO A 198 -9.73 3.58 10.66
CA PRO A 198 -8.99 2.39 10.23
C PRO A 198 -9.82 1.42 9.37
N GLN A 199 -11.15 1.58 9.34
CA GLN A 199 -12.05 0.81 8.48
C GLN A 199 -11.96 1.21 7.00
N GLN A 200 -11.67 2.47 6.73
CA GLN A 200 -11.64 3.04 5.37
C GLN A 200 -10.25 3.53 4.97
N VAL A 201 -9.38 3.75 5.96
CA VAL A 201 -8.03 4.25 5.74
C VAL A 201 -7.01 3.27 6.32
N GLU A 202 -6.08 2.85 5.50
CA GLU A 202 -4.96 2.00 5.90
C GLU A 202 -3.66 2.80 5.87
N ALA A 203 -3.01 2.93 7.02
CA ALA A 203 -1.66 3.47 7.11
C ALA A 203 -0.68 2.32 7.30
N SER A 204 0.30 2.23 6.39
CA SER A 204 1.29 1.15 6.37
C SER A 204 2.70 1.71 6.41
N ILE A 205 3.59 1.03 7.15
CA ILE A 205 5.01 1.33 7.23
C ILE A 205 5.85 0.19 6.67
N VAL A 206 6.95 0.56 6.03
CA VAL A 206 7.95 -0.37 5.51
C VAL A 206 9.22 -0.25 6.34
N ARG A 207 9.80 -1.40 6.71
CA ARG A 207 11.00 -1.49 7.54
C ARG A 207 12.05 -2.39 6.92
N ASP A 208 13.31 -2.07 7.20
CA ASP A 208 14.42 -2.98 6.96
C ASP A 208 14.53 -4.06 8.07
N PRO A 209 15.46 -5.04 7.94
CA PRO A 209 15.71 -6.03 8.99
C PRO A 209 16.12 -5.45 10.35
N ASP A 210 16.77 -4.28 10.32
CA ASP A 210 17.24 -3.57 11.51
C ASP A 210 16.16 -2.65 12.13
N GLN A 211 14.92 -2.76 11.64
CA GLN A 211 13.75 -2.01 12.07
C GLN A 211 13.76 -0.51 11.71
N HIS A 212 14.68 -0.02 10.87
CA HIS A 212 14.63 1.34 10.38
C HIS A 212 13.44 1.55 9.46
N LEU A 213 12.82 2.71 9.57
CA LEU A 213 11.69 3.12 8.74
C LEU A 213 12.17 3.47 7.33
N LEU A 214 11.67 2.74 6.32
CA LEU A 214 12.00 2.96 4.91
C LEU A 214 10.91 3.70 4.14
N ALA A 215 9.62 3.46 4.46
CA ALA A 215 8.52 4.15 3.81
C ALA A 215 7.27 4.20 4.69
N LEU A 216 6.40 5.18 4.38
CA LEU A 216 5.06 5.35 4.94
C LEU A 216 4.08 5.58 3.78
N LEU A 217 3.00 4.79 3.76
CA LEU A 217 1.91 4.90 2.79
C LEU A 217 0.58 4.98 3.52
N VAL A 218 -0.30 5.83 3.03
CA VAL A 218 -1.69 5.89 3.48
C VAL A 218 -2.60 5.65 2.29
N TYR A 219 -3.43 4.61 2.37
CA TYR A 219 -4.47 4.28 1.40
C TYR A 219 -5.84 4.71 1.94
N ASP A 220 -6.45 5.67 1.29
CA ASP A 220 -7.78 6.16 1.60
C ASP A 220 -8.80 5.56 0.63
N ARG A 221 -9.73 4.78 1.18
CA ARG A 221 -10.74 4.00 0.45
C ARG A 221 -12.15 4.56 0.56
N ARG A 222 -12.30 5.78 1.07
CA ARG A 222 -13.63 6.41 1.27
C ARG A 222 -14.40 6.60 -0.04
N THR A 223 -13.69 6.74 -1.16
CA THR A 223 -14.29 6.84 -2.50
C THR A 223 -14.25 5.49 -3.19
N ASN A 224 -15.39 4.92 -3.57
CA ASN A 224 -15.47 3.53 -4.09
C ASN A 224 -14.72 3.31 -5.40
N HIS A 225 -14.78 4.26 -6.35
CA HIS A 225 -14.13 4.14 -7.67
C HIS A 225 -12.66 4.54 -7.68
N ARG A 226 -12.15 5.13 -6.57
CA ARG A 226 -10.81 5.71 -6.48
C ARG A 226 -10.05 5.20 -5.25
N LEU A 227 -8.77 4.89 -5.42
CA LEU A 227 -7.82 4.75 -4.34
C LEU A 227 -7.03 6.06 -4.21
N GLU A 228 -7.21 6.78 -3.11
CA GLU A 228 -6.44 7.98 -2.83
C GLU A 228 -5.25 7.67 -1.92
N ILE A 229 -4.11 8.32 -2.22
CA ILE A 229 -2.87 8.17 -1.46
C ILE A 229 -2.44 9.57 -0.98
N PRO A 230 -2.97 10.03 0.16
CA PRO A 230 -2.69 11.34 0.71
C PRO A 230 -1.32 11.46 1.37
N ILE A 231 -0.66 10.35 1.70
CA ILE A 231 0.71 10.29 2.21
C ILE A 231 1.45 9.17 1.50
N PHE A 232 2.57 9.52 0.84
CA PHE A 232 3.49 8.59 0.21
C PHE A 232 4.92 9.08 0.45
N ARG A 233 5.57 8.57 1.48
CA ARG A 233 6.91 8.98 1.89
C ARG A 233 7.88 7.82 1.82
N VAL A 234 9.06 8.07 1.29
CA VAL A 234 10.16 7.11 1.24
C VAL A 234 11.40 7.79 1.83
N ALA A 235 12.02 7.13 2.80
CA ALA A 235 13.23 7.62 3.43
C ALA A 235 14.40 7.59 2.42
N ASP A 236 15.32 8.55 2.58
CA ASP A 236 16.54 8.58 1.78
C ASP A 236 17.46 7.41 2.19
N SER A 237 17.56 6.44 1.30
CA SER A 237 18.34 5.22 1.51
C SER A 237 18.84 4.66 0.19
N TYR A 238 19.82 3.76 0.23
CA TYR A 238 20.33 3.10 -0.96
C TYR A 238 19.27 2.28 -1.71
N LEU A 239 18.21 1.84 -1.02
CA LEU A 239 17.04 1.14 -1.60
C LEU A 239 15.95 2.10 -2.09
N GLY A 240 16.00 3.37 -1.74
CA GLY A 240 14.90 4.33 -1.91
C GLY A 240 14.32 4.31 -3.33
N LYS A 241 15.16 4.29 -4.36
CA LYS A 241 14.71 4.27 -5.76
C LYS A 241 13.97 2.98 -6.13
N SER A 242 14.54 1.82 -5.82
CA SER A 242 13.92 0.52 -6.14
C SER A 242 12.67 0.29 -5.31
N LEU A 243 12.71 0.66 -4.02
CA LEU A 243 11.56 0.58 -3.12
C LEU A 243 10.41 1.48 -3.61
N THR A 244 10.70 2.72 -3.99
CA THR A 244 9.69 3.64 -4.54
C THR A 244 8.99 3.04 -5.76
N SER A 245 9.74 2.55 -6.73
CA SER A 245 9.19 1.92 -7.94
C SER A 245 8.33 0.69 -7.61
N HIS A 246 8.78 -0.12 -6.65
CA HIS A 246 8.04 -1.28 -6.18
C HIS A 246 6.73 -0.89 -5.48
N LEU A 247 6.75 0.09 -4.57
CA LEU A 247 5.57 0.55 -3.84
C LEU A 247 4.53 1.18 -4.79
N ILE A 248 4.96 1.93 -5.80
CA ILE A 248 4.09 2.44 -6.86
C ILE A 248 3.41 1.27 -7.59
N LEU A 249 4.16 0.24 -7.98
CA LEU A 249 3.62 -0.95 -8.63
C LEU A 249 2.63 -1.69 -7.73
N GLN A 250 2.96 -1.90 -6.45
CA GLN A 250 2.06 -2.52 -5.48
C GLN A 250 0.76 -1.72 -5.30
N THR A 251 0.84 -0.40 -5.27
CA THR A 251 -0.34 0.48 -5.21
C THR A 251 -1.27 0.26 -6.40
N VAL A 252 -0.71 0.09 -7.60
CA VAL A 252 -1.50 -0.20 -8.82
C VAL A 252 -2.18 -1.56 -8.70
N LEU A 253 -1.48 -2.58 -8.20
CA LEU A 253 -2.05 -3.92 -8.01
C LEU A 253 -3.14 -3.94 -6.92
N VAL A 254 -2.94 -3.24 -5.80
CA VAL A 254 -3.96 -3.08 -4.75
C VAL A 254 -5.23 -2.45 -5.32
N ALA A 255 -5.10 -1.35 -6.06
CA ALA A 255 -6.24 -0.71 -6.70
C ALA A 255 -6.94 -1.62 -7.71
N ALA A 256 -6.17 -2.42 -8.47
CA ALA A 256 -6.69 -3.39 -9.42
C ALA A 256 -7.47 -4.53 -8.74
N ASP A 257 -6.94 -5.09 -7.65
CA ASP A 257 -7.57 -6.13 -6.84
C ASP A 257 -8.88 -5.63 -6.21
N GLU A 258 -8.89 -4.37 -5.75
CA GLU A 258 -10.07 -3.69 -5.21
C GLU A 258 -11.04 -3.18 -6.29
N ARG A 259 -10.75 -3.40 -7.57
CA ARG A 259 -11.54 -2.93 -8.73
C ARG A 259 -11.74 -1.42 -8.75
N ARG A 260 -10.75 -0.64 -8.31
CA ARG A 260 -10.76 0.81 -8.33
C ARG A 260 -10.22 1.33 -9.65
N ALA A 261 -11.04 2.07 -10.36
CA ALA A 261 -10.71 2.54 -11.71
C ALA A 261 -9.68 3.67 -11.73
N THR A 262 -9.49 4.39 -10.63
CA THR A 262 -8.58 5.53 -10.55
C THR A 262 -7.71 5.46 -9.30
N ILE A 263 -6.43 5.82 -9.45
CA ILE A 263 -5.49 5.99 -8.35
C ILE A 263 -5.09 7.46 -8.35
N LYS A 264 -5.19 8.13 -7.20
CA LYS A 264 -4.80 9.52 -7.02
C LYS A 264 -3.79 9.64 -5.89
N LEU A 265 -2.58 10.07 -6.22
CA LEU A 265 -1.56 10.39 -5.24
C LEU A 265 -1.55 11.91 -5.04
N SER A 266 -1.99 12.34 -3.85
CA SER A 266 -2.27 13.74 -3.50
C SER A 266 -1.35 14.28 -2.38
N ASP A 267 -0.26 13.58 -2.03
CA ASP A 267 0.70 14.07 -1.05
C ASP A 267 1.41 15.34 -1.58
N PRO A 268 1.25 16.51 -0.92
CA PRO A 268 1.85 17.75 -1.40
C PRO A 268 3.36 17.85 -1.15
N HIS A 269 3.94 16.91 -0.42
CA HIS A 269 5.35 16.93 -0.01
C HIS A 269 6.08 15.66 -0.49
N LEU A 270 5.92 15.31 -1.75
CA LEU A 270 6.65 14.20 -2.36
C LEU A 270 8.15 14.52 -2.45
N SER A 271 9.00 13.53 -2.23
CA SER A 271 10.42 13.67 -2.51
C SER A 271 10.67 13.66 -4.02
N GLU A 272 11.76 14.30 -4.46
CA GLU A 272 12.16 14.32 -5.87
C GLU A 272 12.31 12.91 -6.47
N SER A 273 12.76 11.95 -5.67
CA SER A 273 12.90 10.54 -6.08
C SER A 273 11.54 9.90 -6.38
N VAL A 274 10.52 10.20 -5.57
CA VAL A 274 9.14 9.73 -5.79
C VAL A 274 8.53 10.39 -7.02
N GLU A 275 8.64 11.71 -7.17
CA GLU A 275 8.14 12.42 -8.34
C GLU A 275 8.77 11.89 -9.64
N ARG A 276 10.08 11.67 -9.64
CA ARG A 276 10.78 11.09 -10.80
C ARG A 276 10.31 9.67 -11.13
N ALA A 277 10.03 8.85 -10.11
CA ALA A 277 9.50 7.51 -10.32
C ALA A 277 8.06 7.53 -10.88
N LEU A 278 7.24 8.48 -10.45
CA LEU A 278 5.89 8.69 -10.99
C LEU A 278 5.94 9.18 -12.45
N GLN A 279 6.85 10.11 -12.78
CA GLN A 279 7.06 10.61 -14.16
C GLN A 279 7.50 9.51 -15.13
N THR A 280 8.37 8.60 -14.68
CA THR A 280 8.84 7.47 -15.49
C THR A 280 7.84 6.30 -15.49
N GLY A 281 6.86 6.33 -14.61
CA GLY A 281 5.80 5.35 -14.47
C GLY A 281 4.55 5.70 -15.30
N PRO A 282 3.47 4.94 -15.12
CA PRO A 282 2.21 5.15 -15.84
C PRO A 282 1.30 6.21 -15.17
N PHE A 283 1.84 7.10 -14.34
CA PHE A 283 1.11 8.18 -13.70
C PHE A 283 1.23 9.47 -14.51
N VAL A 284 0.18 10.26 -14.51
CA VAL A 284 0.12 11.56 -15.16
C VAL A 284 -0.13 12.63 -14.11
N ARG A 285 0.58 13.74 -14.18
CA ARG A 285 0.35 14.88 -13.29
C ARG A 285 -0.86 15.68 -13.79
N ILE A 286 -1.88 15.77 -12.96
CA ILE A 286 -3.10 16.54 -13.22
C ILE A 286 -3.29 17.50 -12.04
N GLY A 287 -3.14 18.81 -12.28
CA GLY A 287 -3.09 19.80 -11.21
C GLY A 287 -1.97 19.53 -10.21
N ASN A 288 -2.32 19.44 -8.94
CA ASN A 288 -1.37 19.15 -7.86
C ASN A 288 -1.28 17.67 -7.48
N SER A 289 -1.90 16.79 -8.26
CA SER A 289 -1.95 15.35 -7.95
C SER A 289 -1.39 14.52 -9.11
N TRP A 290 -0.94 13.31 -8.79
CA TRP A 290 -0.58 12.29 -9.76
C TRP A 290 -1.73 11.31 -9.91
N ILE A 291 -2.21 11.12 -11.14
CA ILE A 291 -3.36 10.28 -11.46
C ILE A 291 -2.92 9.11 -12.33
N LYS A 292 -3.48 7.95 -12.07
CA LYS A 292 -3.41 6.81 -12.97
C LYS A 292 -4.80 6.19 -13.11
N PHE A 293 -5.22 5.98 -14.36
CA PHE A 293 -6.37 5.15 -14.65
C PHE A 293 -5.96 3.68 -14.64
N ASN A 294 -6.79 2.83 -14.06
CA ASN A 294 -6.45 1.46 -13.73
C ASN A 294 -7.58 0.52 -14.15
N LEU A 295 -7.24 -0.53 -14.89
CA LEU A 295 -8.18 -1.57 -15.29
C LEU A 295 -7.54 -2.94 -15.15
N ARG A 296 -8.25 -3.89 -14.54
CA ARG A 296 -7.87 -5.30 -14.57
C ARG A 296 -8.88 -6.08 -15.41
N THR A 297 -8.74 -5.97 -16.72
CA THR A 297 -9.62 -6.60 -17.70
C THR A 297 -8.84 -7.05 -18.93
N LEU A 298 -9.48 -7.93 -19.70
CA LEU A 298 -9.11 -8.21 -21.08
C LEU A 298 -10.07 -7.44 -22.00
N GLU A 299 -9.53 -6.58 -22.84
CA GLU A 299 -10.32 -5.77 -23.75
C GLU A 299 -9.87 -5.99 -25.21
N THR A 300 -10.79 -5.95 -26.14
CA THR A 300 -10.43 -5.68 -27.54
C THR A 300 -10.21 -4.18 -27.69
N THR A 301 -9.50 -3.76 -28.72
CA THR A 301 -9.28 -2.33 -28.98
C THR A 301 -10.63 -1.57 -29.08
N THR A 302 -11.65 -2.18 -29.66
CA THR A 302 -12.98 -1.58 -29.78
C THR A 302 -13.69 -1.48 -28.43
N SER A 303 -13.69 -2.56 -27.62
CA SER A 303 -14.33 -2.55 -26.30
C SER A 303 -13.63 -1.59 -25.34
N LEU A 304 -12.32 -1.40 -25.48
CA LEU A 304 -11.54 -0.45 -24.69
C LEU A 304 -12.04 0.98 -24.86
N VAL A 305 -12.34 1.42 -26.09
CA VAL A 305 -12.88 2.78 -26.33
C VAL A 305 -14.22 2.97 -25.59
N ILE A 306 -15.07 1.95 -25.56
CA ILE A 306 -16.34 1.98 -24.83
C ILE A 306 -16.07 2.05 -23.32
N ARG A 307 -15.15 1.23 -22.83
CA ARG A 307 -14.77 1.19 -21.42
C ARG A 307 -14.20 2.52 -20.93
N LEU A 308 -13.31 3.15 -21.70
CA LEU A 308 -12.74 4.45 -21.35
C LEU A 308 -13.80 5.55 -21.20
N LYS A 309 -14.90 5.48 -21.96
CA LYS A 309 -16.03 6.42 -21.83
C LYS A 309 -16.82 6.25 -20.52
N SER A 310 -16.72 5.10 -19.87
CA SER A 310 -17.40 4.82 -18.59
C SER A 310 -16.60 5.21 -17.36
N PHE A 311 -15.38 5.72 -17.51
CA PHE A 311 -14.60 6.19 -16.38
C PHE A 311 -15.21 7.45 -15.75
N GLU A 312 -15.29 7.46 -14.44
CA GLU A 312 -15.63 8.66 -13.66
C GLU A 312 -14.40 9.54 -13.50
N ALA A 313 -14.60 10.84 -13.71
CA ALA A 313 -13.57 11.87 -13.54
C ALA A 313 -14.11 12.98 -12.64
N ASP A 314 -13.41 13.27 -11.56
CA ASP A 314 -13.86 14.22 -10.55
C ASP A 314 -13.57 15.68 -10.97
N THR A 315 -12.55 15.89 -11.79
CA THR A 315 -12.14 17.23 -12.24
C THR A 315 -12.29 17.44 -13.75
N VAL A 316 -12.25 18.69 -14.18
CA VAL A 316 -12.30 19.05 -15.60
C VAL A 316 -11.06 18.51 -16.32
N GLU A 317 -9.90 18.66 -15.70
CA GLU A 317 -8.60 18.24 -16.24
C GLU A 317 -8.52 16.71 -16.39
N GLU A 318 -9.08 15.96 -15.44
CA GLU A 318 -9.19 14.48 -15.56
C GLU A 318 -10.06 14.09 -16.76
N ARG A 319 -11.17 14.78 -16.96
CA ARG A 319 -12.06 14.56 -18.15
C ARG A 319 -11.37 14.88 -19.46
N GLU A 320 -10.59 15.96 -19.51
CA GLU A 320 -9.81 16.33 -20.69
C GLU A 320 -8.75 15.27 -21.01
N TYR A 321 -8.05 14.79 -20.00
CA TYR A 321 -7.07 13.72 -20.16
C TYR A 321 -7.71 12.43 -20.68
N LEU A 322 -8.86 12.01 -20.13
CA LEU A 322 -9.60 10.85 -20.61
C LEU A 322 -10.08 11.03 -22.07
N ARG A 323 -10.56 12.23 -22.44
CA ARG A 323 -10.92 12.52 -23.83
C ARG A 323 -9.74 12.39 -24.78
N ALA A 324 -8.58 12.91 -24.40
CA ALA A 324 -7.36 12.78 -25.19
C ALA A 324 -6.95 11.31 -25.35
N MET A 325 -7.01 10.52 -24.26
CA MET A 325 -6.73 9.07 -24.31
C MET A 325 -7.70 8.33 -25.23
N ILE A 326 -9.01 8.60 -25.17
CA ILE A 326 -10.02 8.03 -26.05
C ILE A 326 -9.72 8.38 -27.50
N GLN A 327 -9.39 9.64 -27.79
CA GLN A 327 -9.06 10.10 -29.14
C GLN A 327 -7.82 9.37 -29.68
N THR A 328 -6.73 9.33 -28.90
CA THR A 328 -5.49 8.63 -29.26
C THR A 328 -5.76 7.15 -29.54
N THR A 329 -6.49 6.46 -28.63
CA THR A 329 -6.85 5.05 -28.80
C THR A 329 -7.65 4.82 -30.09
N THR A 330 -8.63 5.69 -30.38
CA THR A 330 -9.45 5.60 -31.59
C THR A 330 -8.63 5.82 -32.86
N GLN A 331 -7.74 6.81 -32.87
CA GLN A 331 -6.84 7.09 -34.00
C GLN A 331 -5.88 5.94 -34.25
N SER A 332 -5.25 5.42 -33.21
CA SER A 332 -4.30 4.29 -33.31
C SER A 332 -4.98 2.99 -33.74
N LEU A 333 -6.24 2.79 -33.35
CA LEU A 333 -7.06 1.68 -33.86
C LEU A 333 -7.28 1.79 -35.35
N LEU A 334 -7.68 2.96 -35.85
CA LEU A 334 -7.92 3.20 -37.28
C LEU A 334 -6.64 3.06 -38.09
N ALA A 335 -5.51 3.52 -37.57
CA ALA A 335 -4.19 3.42 -38.22
C ALA A 335 -3.52 2.04 -38.03
N LYS A 336 -4.07 1.14 -37.21
CA LYS A 336 -3.50 -0.17 -36.84
C LYS A 336 -2.09 -0.05 -36.25
N GLU A 337 -1.86 0.98 -35.44
CA GLU A 337 -0.56 1.25 -34.81
C GLU A 337 -0.36 0.45 -33.52
N ALA A 338 0.16 -0.77 -33.62
CA ALA A 338 0.36 -1.66 -32.47
C ALA A 338 1.21 -1.04 -31.35
N ARG A 339 2.23 -0.22 -31.68
CA ARG A 339 3.04 0.47 -30.67
C ARG A 339 2.26 1.49 -29.85
N ALA A 340 1.46 2.34 -30.50
CA ALA A 340 0.67 3.35 -29.82
C ALA A 340 -0.42 2.69 -28.93
N LEU A 341 -1.05 1.61 -29.41
CA LEU A 341 -1.98 0.81 -28.61
C LEU A 341 -1.29 0.13 -27.42
N LEU A 342 -0.04 -0.30 -27.57
CA LEU A 342 0.75 -0.85 -26.46
C LEU A 342 1.05 0.20 -25.38
N GLU A 343 1.30 1.46 -25.75
CA GLU A 343 1.47 2.55 -24.77
C GLU A 343 0.15 2.83 -24.02
N VAL A 344 -0.99 2.72 -24.68
CA VAL A 344 -2.29 2.81 -24.02
C VAL A 344 -2.48 1.64 -23.04
N GLU A 345 -2.12 0.41 -23.44
CA GLU A 345 -2.12 -0.75 -22.53
C GLU A 345 -1.26 -0.50 -21.28
N ARG A 346 -0.04 0.02 -21.47
CA ARG A 346 0.86 0.37 -20.36
C ARG A 346 0.29 1.44 -19.45
N ALA A 347 -0.32 2.47 -20.03
CA ALA A 347 -0.96 3.53 -19.25
C ALA A 347 -2.12 3.01 -18.39
N LEU A 348 -2.83 1.98 -18.86
CA LEU A 348 -3.95 1.35 -18.17
C LEU A 348 -3.59 0.03 -17.44
N TRP A 349 -2.29 -0.33 -17.41
CA TRP A 349 -1.84 -1.56 -16.77
C TRP A 349 -2.48 -1.75 -15.38
N PRO A 350 -2.94 -2.98 -15.02
CA PRO A 350 -2.63 -4.28 -15.62
C PRO A 350 -3.56 -4.76 -16.76
N MET A 351 -4.41 -3.92 -17.34
CA MET A 351 -5.25 -4.25 -18.50
C MET A 351 -4.43 -4.84 -19.66
N LYS A 352 -5.03 -5.72 -20.44
CA LYS A 352 -4.43 -6.29 -21.67
C LYS A 352 -5.38 -6.12 -22.86
N ILE A 353 -4.81 -5.66 -23.98
CA ILE A 353 -5.52 -5.59 -25.26
C ILE A 353 -5.32 -6.93 -26.01
N VAL A 354 -6.38 -7.73 -26.14
CA VAL A 354 -6.26 -9.10 -26.65
C VAL A 354 -6.13 -9.21 -28.18
N ASP A 355 -6.52 -8.21 -28.92
CA ASP A 355 -6.43 -8.14 -30.38
C ASP A 355 -5.23 -7.30 -30.87
N LEU A 356 -4.29 -6.99 -29.99
CA LEU A 356 -3.07 -6.29 -30.34
C LEU A 356 -2.14 -7.21 -31.17
N ASP A 357 -1.66 -6.68 -32.29
CA ASP A 357 -0.75 -7.43 -33.19
C ASP A 357 0.69 -7.38 -32.67
N ILE A 358 0.95 -8.13 -31.59
CA ILE A 358 2.28 -8.39 -31.04
C ILE A 358 2.44 -9.88 -30.73
N PRO A 359 3.65 -10.44 -30.91
CA PRO A 359 3.92 -11.84 -30.58
C PRO A 359 3.67 -12.15 -29.10
N ILE A 360 3.26 -13.37 -28.82
CA ILE A 360 3.03 -13.87 -27.45
C ILE A 360 3.76 -15.19 -27.28
N PHE A 361 4.55 -15.29 -26.21
CA PHE A 361 5.37 -16.47 -25.94
C PHE A 361 5.10 -17.05 -24.56
N ILE A 362 5.05 -18.38 -24.47
CA ILE A 362 5.27 -19.10 -23.21
C ILE A 362 6.76 -19.36 -23.11
N VAL A 363 7.41 -18.83 -22.08
CA VAL A 363 8.85 -18.97 -21.90
C VAL A 363 9.14 -19.81 -20.65
N PRO A 364 9.82 -20.96 -20.78
CA PRO A 364 10.22 -21.76 -19.64
C PRO A 364 11.33 -21.05 -18.86
N ILE A 365 11.14 -21.01 -17.53
CA ILE A 365 12.10 -20.49 -16.58
C ILE A 365 12.39 -21.56 -15.52
N LYS A 366 13.65 -21.66 -15.11
CA LYS A 366 14.02 -22.57 -14.03
C LYS A 366 13.47 -22.07 -12.69
N PRO A 367 13.03 -22.97 -11.78
CA PRO A 367 12.47 -22.59 -10.49
C PRO A 367 13.35 -21.68 -9.65
N GLU A 368 14.66 -21.87 -9.68
CA GLU A 368 15.64 -21.03 -8.98
C GLU A 368 15.59 -19.56 -9.42
N TRP A 369 15.39 -19.30 -10.72
CA TRP A 369 15.26 -17.93 -11.25
C TRP A 369 13.83 -17.38 -11.06
N ALA A 370 12.82 -18.23 -11.20
CA ALA A 370 11.43 -17.86 -10.94
C ALA A 370 11.23 -17.38 -9.49
N MET A 371 11.87 -18.04 -8.54
CA MET A 371 11.85 -17.67 -7.12
C MET A 371 12.35 -16.23 -6.90
N HIS A 372 13.43 -15.86 -7.56
CA HIS A 372 14.01 -14.52 -7.43
C HIS A 372 13.18 -13.44 -8.13
N LEU A 373 12.52 -13.78 -9.24
CA LEU A 373 11.80 -12.82 -10.09
C LEU A 373 10.33 -12.64 -9.73
N PHE A 374 9.65 -13.71 -9.23
CA PHE A 374 8.19 -13.71 -9.11
C PHE A 374 7.65 -14.30 -7.80
N GLU A 375 8.39 -15.18 -7.12
CA GLU A 375 7.81 -16.06 -6.12
C GLU A 375 7.94 -15.51 -4.69
N LYS A 376 7.01 -14.64 -4.27
CA LYS A 376 6.97 -14.15 -2.89
C LYS A 376 7.00 -15.28 -1.86
N LYS A 377 6.11 -16.28 -2.00
CA LYS A 377 6.01 -17.40 -1.04
C LYS A 377 7.23 -18.31 -1.04
N MET A 378 7.87 -18.54 -2.19
CA MET A 378 9.07 -19.37 -2.28
C MET A 378 10.30 -18.62 -1.74
N ALA A 379 10.41 -17.32 -1.97
CA ALA A 379 11.46 -16.51 -1.38
C ALA A 379 11.35 -16.40 0.14
N GLU A 380 10.15 -16.43 0.69
CA GLU A 380 9.90 -16.47 2.14
C GLU A 380 10.40 -17.77 2.80
N GLN A 381 10.46 -18.86 2.06
CA GLN A 381 10.97 -20.16 2.52
C GLN A 381 12.49 -20.22 2.54
N THR A 382 13.19 -19.30 1.91
CA THR A 382 14.65 -19.22 1.94
C THR A 382 15.12 -18.52 3.20
N LEU A 383 16.17 -19.05 3.85
CA LEU A 383 16.68 -18.51 5.11
C LEU A 383 17.12 -17.03 5.01
N PHE A 384 17.58 -16.61 3.84
CA PHE A 384 18.14 -15.27 3.60
C PHE A 384 17.22 -14.33 2.81
N GLY A 385 16.07 -14.79 2.29
CA GLY A 385 15.19 -14.00 1.41
C GLY A 385 15.84 -13.66 0.05
N ALA A 386 15.13 -12.89 -0.78
CA ALA A 386 15.66 -12.33 -2.02
C ALA A 386 16.49 -11.06 -1.75
N LYS A 387 17.48 -10.75 -2.61
CA LYS A 387 18.19 -9.47 -2.54
C LYS A 387 17.20 -8.32 -2.78
N PRO A 388 17.09 -7.34 -1.88
CA PRO A 388 16.04 -6.31 -1.96
C PRO A 388 16.08 -5.52 -3.26
N GLU A 389 17.26 -5.14 -3.74
CA GLU A 389 17.44 -4.35 -4.94
C GLU A 389 16.87 -5.04 -6.18
N ILE A 390 16.94 -6.37 -6.23
CA ILE A 390 16.49 -7.19 -7.35
C ILE A 390 15.00 -7.47 -7.25
N ALA A 391 14.54 -7.87 -6.06
CA ALA A 391 13.15 -8.18 -5.81
C ALA A 391 12.21 -6.97 -6.00
N LEU A 392 12.76 -5.76 -5.83
CA LEU A 392 12.03 -4.50 -5.94
C LEU A 392 12.10 -3.87 -7.34
N ASN A 393 12.90 -4.40 -8.28
CA ASN A 393 13.02 -3.81 -9.60
C ASN A 393 11.77 -4.05 -10.45
N ARG A 394 11.28 -2.97 -11.11
CA ARG A 394 10.20 -3.06 -12.09
C ARG A 394 10.64 -3.69 -13.40
N GLU A 395 11.87 -3.41 -13.82
CA GLU A 395 12.49 -3.95 -15.03
C GLU A 395 13.51 -5.01 -14.65
N ASN A 396 13.53 -6.10 -15.37
CA ASN A 396 14.44 -7.20 -15.16
C ASN A 396 15.00 -7.73 -16.47
N VAL A 397 16.08 -8.49 -16.38
CA VAL A 397 16.66 -9.19 -17.52
C VAL A 397 16.77 -10.68 -17.25
N TYR A 398 16.35 -11.48 -18.22
CA TYR A 398 16.48 -12.93 -18.23
C TYR A 398 17.50 -13.36 -19.27
N TYR A 399 18.50 -14.15 -18.86
CA TYR A 399 19.52 -14.68 -19.75
C TYR A 399 19.23 -16.12 -20.12
N ARG A 400 19.47 -16.45 -21.40
CA ARG A 400 19.32 -17.80 -21.93
C ARG A 400 20.30 -18.06 -23.08
N ALA A 401 20.38 -19.31 -23.53
CA ALA A 401 21.10 -19.64 -24.77
C ALA A 401 20.52 -18.84 -25.95
N ALA A 402 21.37 -18.37 -26.85
CA ALA A 402 20.98 -17.56 -28.00
C ALA A 402 20.05 -18.29 -28.99
N LYS A 403 20.02 -19.60 -28.98
CA LYS A 403 19.12 -20.42 -29.83
C LYS A 403 18.06 -21.10 -29.02
N PRO A 404 16.81 -21.30 -29.54
CA PRO A 404 16.33 -20.75 -30.81
C PRO A 404 16.07 -19.23 -30.72
N ARG A 405 16.25 -18.50 -31.82
CA ARG A 405 16.10 -17.04 -31.97
C ARG A 405 14.65 -16.71 -32.35
N VAL A 406 13.68 -17.08 -31.50
CA VAL A 406 12.25 -16.87 -31.77
C VAL A 406 11.67 -15.67 -31.04
N LEU A 407 12.34 -15.21 -29.98
CA LEU A 407 11.86 -14.06 -29.18
C LEU A 407 12.15 -12.75 -29.90
N SER A 408 11.17 -11.84 -29.84
CA SER A 408 11.25 -10.49 -30.41
C SER A 408 10.70 -9.46 -29.40
N ALA A 409 10.89 -8.19 -29.69
CA ALA A 409 10.33 -7.07 -28.91
C ALA A 409 9.65 -6.06 -29.87
N PRO A 410 8.50 -5.47 -29.49
CA PRO A 410 7.73 -5.78 -28.29
C PRO A 410 7.00 -7.12 -28.40
N ALA A 411 6.81 -7.83 -27.26
CA ALA A 411 6.06 -9.08 -27.21
C ALA A 411 5.57 -9.36 -25.79
N ARG A 412 4.59 -10.24 -25.61
CA ARG A 412 4.16 -10.71 -24.28
C ARG A 412 4.83 -12.01 -23.90
N ILE A 413 5.11 -12.18 -22.62
CA ILE A 413 5.57 -13.44 -22.03
C ILE A 413 4.56 -13.94 -21.00
N LEU A 414 4.28 -15.23 -21.07
CA LEU A 414 3.75 -16.05 -19.99
C LEU A 414 4.89 -16.91 -19.44
N TRP A 415 5.25 -16.70 -18.18
CA TRP A 415 6.36 -17.41 -17.55
C TRP A 415 5.92 -18.77 -17.03
N TYR A 416 6.45 -19.82 -17.66
CA TYR A 416 6.23 -21.21 -17.25
C TYR A 416 7.37 -21.73 -16.39
N VAL A 417 7.10 -22.02 -15.12
CA VAL A 417 8.12 -22.58 -14.21
C VAL A 417 8.31 -24.06 -14.50
N SER A 418 9.52 -24.43 -14.92
CA SER A 418 9.89 -25.80 -15.32
C SER A 418 9.80 -26.78 -14.15
N SER A 419 9.72 -28.09 -14.45
CA SER A 419 9.64 -29.14 -13.42
C SER A 419 10.88 -29.14 -12.52
N SER A 420 10.65 -29.34 -11.23
CA SER A 420 11.69 -29.54 -10.23
C SER A 420 11.18 -30.39 -9.08
N LYS A 421 12.03 -31.29 -8.57
CA LYS A 421 11.72 -32.07 -7.34
C LYS A 421 11.92 -31.26 -6.07
N LYS A 422 12.66 -30.13 -6.14
CA LYS A 422 13.05 -29.32 -4.97
C LYS A 422 12.08 -28.18 -4.67
N TYR A 423 11.32 -27.69 -5.68
CA TYR A 423 10.51 -26.51 -5.57
C TYR A 423 9.02 -26.84 -5.74
N GLN A 424 8.23 -26.53 -4.73
CA GLN A 424 6.77 -26.60 -4.83
C GLN A 424 6.28 -25.50 -5.78
N GLY A 425 5.27 -25.80 -6.61
CA GLY A 425 4.72 -24.82 -7.57
C GLY A 425 5.42 -24.79 -8.93
N ALA A 426 6.33 -25.73 -9.21
CA ALA A 426 6.79 -26.00 -10.57
C ALA A 426 5.65 -26.51 -11.46
N MET A 427 5.85 -26.55 -12.78
CA MET A 427 4.85 -26.99 -13.77
C MET A 427 3.61 -26.09 -13.88
N HIS A 428 3.76 -24.76 -13.64
CA HIS A 428 2.67 -23.77 -13.74
C HIS A 428 3.09 -22.54 -14.54
N ILE A 429 2.12 -21.89 -15.20
CA ILE A 429 2.28 -20.49 -15.60
C ILE A 429 2.06 -19.64 -14.34
N ARG A 430 3.02 -18.75 -14.03
CA ARG A 430 3.05 -17.99 -12.76
C ARG A 430 2.92 -16.48 -12.94
N ALA A 431 3.37 -15.96 -14.06
CA ALA A 431 3.41 -14.52 -14.30
C ALA A 431 3.24 -14.19 -15.78
N CYS A 432 2.81 -12.96 -16.03
CA CYS A 432 2.79 -12.31 -17.34
C CYS A 432 3.71 -11.09 -17.32
N SER A 433 4.46 -10.86 -18.39
CA SER A 433 5.35 -9.68 -18.56
C SER A 433 5.32 -9.19 -19.99
N LEU A 434 5.86 -7.99 -20.22
CA LEU A 434 6.12 -7.45 -21.55
C LEU A 434 7.62 -7.52 -21.85
N ILE A 435 7.99 -8.01 -23.04
CA ILE A 435 9.35 -7.93 -23.57
C ILE A 435 9.57 -6.53 -24.10
N ASP A 436 10.56 -5.84 -23.58
CA ASP A 436 10.96 -4.50 -24.02
C ASP A 436 12.11 -4.54 -25.02
N GLU A 437 13.01 -5.51 -24.84
CA GLU A 437 14.23 -5.63 -25.66
C GLU A 437 14.74 -7.07 -25.67
N VAL A 438 15.25 -7.49 -26.83
CA VAL A 438 15.96 -8.77 -27.00
C VAL A 438 17.33 -8.47 -27.60
N THR A 439 18.40 -8.76 -26.85
CA THR A 439 19.76 -8.49 -27.27
C THR A 439 20.56 -9.79 -27.29
N ILE A 440 21.33 -10.01 -28.36
CA ILE A 440 22.26 -11.16 -28.50
C ILE A 440 23.68 -10.64 -28.46
N GLY A 441 24.51 -11.24 -27.61
CA GLY A 441 25.89 -10.81 -27.43
C GLY A 441 26.70 -11.79 -26.60
N THR A 442 27.97 -11.45 -26.37
CA THR A 442 28.84 -12.22 -25.49
C THR A 442 28.42 -12.05 -24.00
N PRO A 443 28.75 -13.01 -23.13
CA PRO A 443 28.49 -12.88 -21.69
C PRO A 443 28.98 -11.55 -21.11
N LYS A 444 30.16 -11.08 -21.55
CA LYS A 444 30.80 -9.85 -21.07
C LYS A 444 29.98 -8.61 -21.47
N ASP A 445 29.61 -8.52 -22.75
CA ASP A 445 28.88 -7.37 -23.29
C ASP A 445 27.49 -7.26 -22.65
N LEU A 446 26.75 -8.38 -22.58
CA LEU A 446 25.42 -8.42 -21.99
C LEU A 446 25.46 -8.13 -20.50
N SER A 447 26.41 -8.69 -19.74
CA SER A 447 26.58 -8.39 -18.32
C SER A 447 26.89 -6.92 -18.06
N ARG A 448 27.70 -6.28 -18.94
CA ARG A 448 28.00 -4.85 -18.85
C ARG A 448 26.78 -3.99 -19.15
N GLN A 449 26.02 -4.31 -20.21
CA GLN A 449 24.82 -3.57 -20.63
C GLN A 449 23.72 -3.61 -19.58
N PHE A 450 23.46 -4.79 -19.01
CA PHE A 450 22.32 -5.02 -18.11
C PHE A 450 22.71 -5.18 -16.64
N ARG A 451 23.90 -4.75 -16.24
CA ARG A 451 24.45 -4.95 -14.88
C ARG A 451 23.49 -4.53 -13.75
N ARG A 452 22.66 -3.52 -13.99
CA ARG A 452 21.72 -2.96 -12.98
C ARG A 452 20.36 -3.65 -12.95
N LEU A 453 20.07 -4.52 -13.93
CA LEU A 453 18.74 -5.12 -14.09
C LEU A 453 18.71 -6.63 -13.80
N GLY A 454 19.88 -7.28 -13.66
CA GLY A 454 19.95 -8.74 -13.59
C GLY A 454 20.05 -9.29 -12.19
N ILE A 455 19.33 -10.37 -11.95
CA ILE A 455 19.48 -11.25 -10.76
C ILE A 455 20.74 -12.14 -10.87
N TYR A 456 21.31 -12.22 -12.05
CA TYR A 456 22.39 -13.15 -12.39
C TYR A 456 23.74 -12.61 -11.95
N GLU A 457 24.50 -13.41 -11.22
CA GLU A 457 25.91 -13.16 -10.99
C GLU A 457 26.73 -13.54 -12.23
N TRP A 458 27.95 -13.02 -12.35
CA TRP A 458 28.84 -13.35 -13.47
C TRP A 458 28.99 -14.87 -13.69
N LYS A 459 29.11 -15.64 -12.60
CA LYS A 459 29.20 -17.11 -12.65
C LYS A 459 27.98 -17.77 -13.29
N ASP A 460 26.78 -17.21 -13.08
CA ASP A 460 25.54 -17.74 -13.63
C ASP A 460 25.46 -17.48 -15.14
N ILE A 461 25.80 -16.24 -15.56
CA ILE A 461 25.83 -15.86 -16.97
C ILE A 461 26.87 -16.73 -17.72
N LEU A 462 28.05 -16.92 -17.13
CA LEU A 462 29.08 -17.79 -17.68
C LEU A 462 28.64 -19.27 -17.70
N GLY A 463 27.90 -19.72 -16.70
CA GLY A 463 27.28 -21.06 -16.66
C GLY A 463 26.30 -21.30 -17.81
N ILE A 464 25.46 -20.31 -18.16
CA ILE A 464 24.56 -20.36 -19.32
C ILE A 464 25.38 -20.43 -20.62
N ALA A 465 26.51 -19.74 -20.67
CA ALA A 465 27.47 -19.80 -21.79
C ALA A 465 28.34 -21.08 -21.82
N LYS A 466 28.06 -22.05 -20.92
CA LYS A 466 28.83 -23.31 -20.79
C LYS A 466 30.33 -23.08 -20.51
N GLY A 467 30.65 -22.04 -19.77
CA GLY A 467 32.02 -21.67 -19.41
C GLY A 467 32.81 -20.93 -20.49
N HIS A 468 32.25 -20.68 -21.67
CA HIS A 468 32.93 -20.03 -22.79
C HIS A 468 32.51 -18.55 -22.90
N ILE A 469 33.48 -17.66 -22.78
CA ILE A 469 33.25 -16.18 -22.80
C ILE A 469 32.84 -15.66 -24.19
N ASP A 470 33.13 -16.39 -25.26
CA ASP A 470 32.81 -16.03 -26.65
C ASP A 470 31.45 -16.59 -27.11
N ASN A 471 30.84 -17.50 -26.36
CA ASN A 471 29.54 -18.05 -26.70
C ASN A 471 28.46 -16.97 -26.65
N GLN A 472 27.62 -16.96 -27.70
CA GLN A 472 26.52 -16.00 -27.76
C GLN A 472 25.38 -16.40 -26.81
N LEU A 473 24.91 -15.46 -26.03
CA LEU A 473 23.72 -15.53 -25.19
C LEU A 473 22.64 -14.58 -25.69
N MET A 474 21.42 -14.80 -25.24
CA MET A 474 20.32 -13.89 -25.41
C MET A 474 19.95 -13.31 -24.06
N ALA A 475 19.90 -11.98 -23.99
CA ALA A 475 19.35 -11.21 -22.89
C ALA A 475 17.95 -10.72 -23.29
N VAL A 476 16.95 -11.00 -22.49
CA VAL A 476 15.56 -10.57 -22.66
C VAL A 476 15.26 -9.58 -21.54
N ARG A 477 15.18 -8.28 -21.86
CA ARG A 477 14.73 -7.25 -20.93
C ARG A 477 13.21 -7.21 -20.95
N PHE A 478 12.60 -7.24 -19.78
CA PHE A 478 11.15 -7.26 -19.62
C PHE A 478 10.69 -6.41 -18.44
N SER A 479 9.46 -5.95 -18.53
CA SER A 479 8.81 -5.09 -17.54
C SER A 479 7.37 -5.49 -17.30
N ASP A 480 6.68 -4.70 -16.47
CA ASP A 480 5.24 -4.81 -16.19
C ASP A 480 4.83 -6.24 -15.78
N THR A 481 5.66 -6.87 -14.96
CA THR A 481 5.43 -8.22 -14.47
C THR A 481 4.25 -8.27 -13.52
N GLU A 482 3.25 -9.06 -13.89
CA GLU A 482 2.06 -9.34 -13.10
C GLU A 482 2.04 -10.81 -12.69
N LEU A 483 2.00 -11.05 -11.38
CA LEU A 483 1.82 -12.41 -10.86
C LEU A 483 0.38 -12.85 -11.05
N LEU A 484 0.17 -14.07 -11.50
CA LEU A 484 -1.16 -14.65 -11.59
C LEU A 484 -1.66 -15.01 -10.19
N ASN A 485 -2.86 -14.55 -9.84
CA ASN A 485 -3.50 -14.83 -8.55
C ASN A 485 -3.67 -16.35 -8.34
N THR A 486 -4.04 -17.03 -9.43
CA THR A 486 -4.13 -18.49 -9.49
C THR A 486 -3.18 -19.01 -10.56
N PRO A 487 -2.04 -19.61 -10.16
CA PRO A 487 -1.12 -20.21 -11.13
C PRO A 487 -1.81 -21.25 -12.01
N VAL A 488 -1.59 -21.19 -13.33
CA VAL A 488 -2.22 -22.12 -14.26
C VAL A 488 -1.39 -23.40 -14.39
N PRO A 489 -1.91 -24.57 -13.93
CA PRO A 489 -1.15 -25.80 -13.91
C PRO A 489 -0.96 -26.38 -15.30
N TRP A 490 0.11 -27.16 -15.49
CA TRP A 490 0.45 -27.84 -16.74
C TRP A 490 -0.73 -28.55 -17.40
N LYS A 491 -1.55 -29.26 -16.63
CA LYS A 491 -2.71 -30.00 -17.15
C LYS A 491 -3.70 -29.07 -17.86
N ASP A 492 -4.01 -27.93 -17.23
CA ASP A 492 -4.95 -26.95 -17.77
C ASP A 492 -4.37 -26.23 -18.97
N LEU A 493 -3.07 -25.89 -18.92
CA LEU A 493 -2.35 -25.31 -20.03
C LEU A 493 -2.39 -26.23 -21.27
N GLN A 494 -2.11 -27.54 -21.11
CA GLN A 494 -2.17 -28.50 -22.20
C GLN A 494 -3.58 -28.65 -22.77
N HIS A 495 -4.61 -28.52 -21.93
CA HIS A 495 -5.99 -28.54 -22.36
C HIS A 495 -6.32 -27.32 -23.24
N ILE A 496 -5.92 -26.12 -22.80
CA ILE A 496 -6.12 -24.88 -23.56
C ILE A 496 -5.39 -24.95 -24.91
N LEU A 497 -4.12 -25.36 -24.91
CA LEU A 497 -3.32 -25.46 -26.15
C LEU A 497 -3.93 -26.49 -27.11
N ALA A 498 -4.39 -27.64 -26.64
CA ALA A 498 -5.03 -28.64 -27.47
C ALA A 498 -6.34 -28.13 -28.09
N GLN A 499 -7.14 -27.34 -27.36
CA GLN A 499 -8.40 -26.79 -27.85
C GLN A 499 -8.22 -25.65 -28.85
N VAL A 500 -7.23 -24.78 -28.63
CA VAL A 500 -7.08 -23.55 -29.43
C VAL A 500 -6.03 -23.73 -30.53
N GLU A 501 -4.87 -24.31 -30.21
CA GLU A 501 -3.76 -24.48 -31.16
C GLU A 501 -3.84 -25.84 -31.91
N GLY A 502 -4.77 -26.73 -31.51
CA GLY A 502 -4.94 -28.05 -32.12
C GLY A 502 -3.88 -29.09 -31.72
N HIS A 503 -2.95 -28.77 -30.84
CA HIS A 503 -1.88 -29.69 -30.42
C HIS A 503 -1.45 -29.47 -28.96
N ARG A 504 -0.86 -30.51 -28.38
CA ARG A 504 -0.17 -30.42 -27.07
C ARG A 504 1.30 -30.14 -27.30
N SER A 505 1.93 -29.35 -26.44
CA SER A 505 3.32 -28.96 -26.60
C SER A 505 4.12 -29.15 -25.32
N GLN A 506 5.31 -29.75 -25.45
CA GLN A 506 6.29 -29.73 -24.35
C GLN A 506 7.00 -28.38 -24.34
N ILE A 507 6.97 -27.67 -23.19
CA ILE A 507 7.57 -26.34 -23.08
C ILE A 507 9.01 -26.46 -22.56
N GLN A 508 9.92 -26.86 -23.48
CA GLN A 508 11.36 -26.93 -23.23
C GLN A 508 12.10 -25.69 -23.79
N SER A 509 11.45 -24.95 -24.67
CA SER A 509 11.93 -23.71 -25.27
C SER A 509 10.78 -22.73 -25.42
N PRO A 510 11.01 -21.45 -25.74
CA PRO A 510 9.94 -20.49 -25.99
C PRO A 510 8.98 -21.01 -27.05
N LEU A 511 7.69 -20.99 -26.71
CA LEU A 511 6.58 -21.42 -27.56
C LEU A 511 5.74 -20.20 -27.93
N HIS A 512 5.58 -19.91 -29.21
CA HIS A 512 4.64 -18.90 -29.69
C HIS A 512 3.20 -19.43 -29.57
N ILE A 513 2.28 -18.57 -29.12
CA ILE A 513 0.85 -18.89 -28.97
C ILE A 513 -0.03 -17.78 -29.56
N SER A 514 -1.27 -18.11 -29.87
CA SER A 514 -2.27 -17.17 -30.37
C SER A 514 -2.78 -16.22 -29.27
N ASN A 515 -3.41 -15.12 -29.71
CA ASN A 515 -4.12 -14.19 -28.82
C ASN A 515 -5.22 -14.90 -28.02
N GLU A 516 -5.92 -15.86 -28.62
CA GLU A 516 -6.97 -16.64 -27.96
C GLU A 516 -6.41 -17.52 -26.83
N SER A 517 -5.32 -18.24 -27.10
CA SER A 517 -4.64 -19.04 -26.08
C SER A 517 -4.16 -18.15 -24.92
N PHE A 518 -3.59 -16.99 -25.22
CA PHE A 518 -3.21 -16.01 -24.21
C PHE A 518 -4.39 -15.58 -23.35
N ALA A 519 -5.49 -15.14 -23.99
CA ALA A 519 -6.67 -14.65 -23.29
C ALA A 519 -7.24 -15.70 -22.31
N ARG A 520 -7.34 -16.97 -22.75
CA ARG A 520 -7.83 -18.07 -21.90
C ARG A 520 -6.90 -18.38 -20.73
N ILE A 521 -5.58 -18.41 -20.97
CA ILE A 521 -4.58 -18.67 -19.92
C ILE A 521 -4.57 -17.52 -18.90
N TYR A 522 -4.53 -16.28 -19.39
CA TYR A 522 -4.47 -15.10 -18.54
C TYR A 522 -5.75 -14.92 -17.71
N SER A 523 -6.95 -15.01 -18.31
CA SER A 523 -8.23 -14.93 -17.57
C SER A 523 -8.31 -15.94 -16.44
N ARG A 524 -7.86 -17.19 -16.68
CA ARG A 524 -7.82 -18.23 -15.65
C ARG A 524 -6.84 -17.87 -14.52
N GLY A 525 -5.72 -17.26 -14.86
CA GLY A 525 -4.68 -16.89 -13.92
C GLY A 525 -5.03 -15.72 -13.02
N VAL A 526 -5.76 -14.72 -13.55
CA VAL A 526 -6.15 -13.52 -12.79
C VAL A 526 -7.60 -13.55 -12.28
N GLN A 527 -8.36 -14.62 -12.59
CA GLN A 527 -9.76 -14.82 -12.18
C GLN A 527 -10.68 -13.68 -12.68
N LEU A 528 -10.58 -13.36 -13.98
CA LEU A 528 -11.47 -12.40 -14.66
C LEU A 528 -12.83 -13.01 -14.96
#